data_95d84939f9d1f441dd91e8a514bfedef
#
_entry.id   95d84939f9d1f441dd91e8a514bfedef
#
_cell.length_a   1.000
_cell.length_b   1.000
_cell.length_c   1.000
_cell.angle_alpha   90.00
_cell.angle_beta   90.00
_cell.angle_gamma   90.00
#
_symmetry.space_group_name_H-M   'P 1'
#
loop_
_entity.id
_entity.type
_entity.pdbx_description
1 polymer ?
#
loop_
_entity_poly.entity_id
_entity_poly.type
_entity_poly.pdbx_seq_one_letter_code
_entity_poly.pdbx_strand_id
1 'polypeptide(L)'
;DDNGCVFSANDMYPYVRNPRVLGLGEVMDDPAVIHAEESMFVKMNLFENRTIDGHAPYLPNKELSAYKMAGVDTDHEATTFEYALEEVRRGLHVHIREGSAAHNLKDIVEGIVRTGIDTEYFSFCTDDKHIEDILRDGHIDYSVKMAVKLGLDPIRAIKMATINTAKCYGLKHLGAISPGFQADFVVLDNLTDLNVTDVFYKGKRLNEDAPIRVRPCSHVLKHTVHLDKVKAERFLLPISKKKTHVIEIHAGQITTTDLTISLPPTLNFEPFGGYSKI
;
A
#
# COMPACT_ATOMS: atom_id res chain seq x y z
N ASP A 1 0.43 13.13 -10.73
CA ASP A 1 0.33 11.91 -11.54
C ASP A 1 -0.66 12.09 -12.69
N ASP A 2 -0.26 11.62 -13.87
CA ASP A 2 -1.11 11.68 -15.06
C ASP A 2 -2.07 10.48 -15.07
N ASN A 3 -3.32 10.75 -14.73
CA ASN A 3 -4.39 9.74 -14.73
C ASN A 3 -5.08 9.68 -16.10
N GLY A 4 -5.65 8.52 -16.42
CA GLY A 4 -6.48 8.35 -17.62
C GLY A 4 -7.81 9.11 -17.57
N CYS A 5 -8.23 9.62 -16.41
CA CYS A 5 -9.44 10.44 -16.24
C CYS A 5 -9.35 11.29 -14.97
N VAL A 6 -10.19 12.31 -14.90
CA VAL A 6 -10.41 13.10 -13.68
C VAL A 6 -11.57 12.51 -12.91
N PHE A 7 -11.36 12.15 -11.64
CA PHE A 7 -12.40 11.70 -10.73
C PHE A 7 -12.58 12.75 -9.62
N SER A 8 -13.50 13.67 -9.86
CA SER A 8 -13.75 14.82 -9.00
C SER A 8 -14.60 14.46 -7.77
N ALA A 9 -14.71 15.37 -6.80
CA ALA A 9 -15.61 15.21 -5.67
C ALA A 9 -17.07 15.01 -6.10
N ASN A 10 -17.50 15.66 -7.18
CA ASN A 10 -18.85 15.45 -7.74
C ASN A 10 -19.05 14.03 -8.26
N ASP A 11 -18.02 13.44 -8.85
CA ASP A 11 -18.06 12.05 -9.33
C ASP A 11 -18.04 11.06 -8.16
N MET A 12 -17.41 11.41 -7.05
CA MET A 12 -17.37 10.60 -5.82
C MET A 12 -18.68 10.66 -5.02
N TYR A 13 -19.38 11.79 -5.05
CA TYR A 13 -20.55 12.05 -4.22
C TYR A 13 -21.63 10.94 -4.26
N PRO A 14 -22.00 10.34 -5.40
CA PRO A 14 -22.97 9.24 -5.44
C PRO A 14 -22.57 8.00 -4.65
N TYR A 15 -21.26 7.79 -4.43
CA TYR A 15 -20.72 6.62 -3.77
C TYR A 15 -20.59 6.79 -2.25
N VAL A 16 -20.61 8.01 -1.73
CA VAL A 16 -20.43 8.29 -0.29
C VAL A 16 -21.44 7.52 0.58
N ARG A 17 -22.68 7.34 0.10
CA ARG A 17 -23.72 6.60 0.84
C ARG A 17 -23.73 5.09 0.59
N ASN A 18 -22.87 4.60 -0.29
CA ASN A 18 -22.80 3.18 -0.56
C ASN A 18 -22.19 2.45 0.65
N PRO A 19 -22.86 1.44 1.24
CA PRO A 19 -22.34 0.74 2.42
C PRO A 19 -21.09 -0.12 2.14
N ARG A 20 -20.75 -0.32 0.88
CA ARG A 20 -19.51 -1.02 0.48
C ARG A 20 -18.32 -0.09 0.31
N VAL A 21 -18.52 1.22 0.37
CA VAL A 21 -17.43 2.21 0.34
C VAL A 21 -17.09 2.53 1.79
N LEU A 22 -15.91 2.15 2.23
CA LEU A 22 -15.46 2.28 3.61
C LEU A 22 -14.84 3.65 3.90
N GLY A 23 -14.21 4.26 2.90
CA GLY A 23 -13.49 5.50 3.08
C GLY A 23 -13.08 6.14 1.77
N LEU A 24 -12.25 7.17 1.86
CA LEU A 24 -11.52 7.73 0.74
C LEU A 24 -10.22 6.93 0.59
N GLY A 25 -9.98 6.39 -0.60
CA GLY A 25 -8.72 5.72 -0.91
C GLY A 25 -7.60 6.73 -1.07
N GLU A 26 -6.44 6.27 -0.90
CA GLU A 26 -5.11 6.85 -0.93
C GLU A 26 -4.99 8.33 -1.35
N VAL A 27 -4.72 9.20 -0.38
CA VAL A 27 -4.47 10.62 -0.61
C VAL A 27 -2.98 10.81 -0.90
N MET A 28 -2.60 10.70 -2.18
CA MET A 28 -1.19 10.72 -2.63
C MET A 28 -0.60 12.11 -2.76
N ASP A 29 -1.42 13.15 -2.89
CA ASP A 29 -0.95 14.53 -3.06
C ASP A 29 -0.81 15.20 -1.68
N ASP A 30 0.24 14.84 -0.97
CA ASP A 30 0.57 15.42 0.33
C ASP A 30 0.81 16.94 0.26
N PRO A 31 1.45 17.52 -0.80
CA PRO A 31 1.55 18.97 -0.92
C PRO A 31 0.16 19.66 -0.97
N ALA A 32 -0.79 19.10 -1.71
CA ALA A 32 -2.15 19.67 -1.77
C ALA A 32 -2.84 19.64 -0.40
N VAL A 33 -2.59 18.60 0.40
CA VAL A 33 -3.10 18.53 1.78
C VAL A 33 -2.41 19.55 2.69
N ILE A 34 -1.07 19.62 2.66
CA ILE A 34 -0.27 20.51 3.50
C ILE A 34 -0.54 22.00 3.21
N HIS A 35 -0.74 22.32 1.93
CA HIS A 35 -1.06 23.68 1.49
C HIS A 35 -2.56 24.00 1.47
N ALA A 36 -3.40 23.08 1.96
CA ALA A 36 -4.84 23.24 2.07
C ALA A 36 -5.52 23.56 0.73
N GLU A 37 -5.16 22.87 -0.34
CA GLU A 37 -5.79 23.07 -1.65
C GLU A 37 -7.27 22.66 -1.63
N GLU A 38 -8.14 23.57 -2.09
CA GLU A 38 -9.59 23.41 -2.03
C GLU A 38 -10.06 22.12 -2.71
N SER A 39 -9.50 21.78 -3.88
CA SER A 39 -9.84 20.60 -4.66
C SER A 39 -9.63 19.28 -3.88
N MET A 40 -8.59 19.22 -3.06
CA MET A 40 -8.30 18.08 -2.20
C MET A 40 -9.25 18.04 -1.00
N PHE A 41 -9.41 19.15 -0.30
CA PHE A 41 -10.26 19.22 0.88
C PHE A 41 -11.74 18.96 0.56
N VAL A 42 -12.25 19.37 -0.61
CA VAL A 42 -13.61 19.02 -1.03
C VAL A 42 -13.78 17.50 -1.13
N LYS A 43 -12.78 16.75 -1.61
CA LYS A 43 -12.82 15.29 -1.64
C LYS A 43 -12.76 14.68 -0.23
N MET A 44 -11.83 15.14 0.61
CA MET A 44 -11.65 14.66 1.98
C MET A 44 -12.91 14.91 2.82
N ASN A 45 -13.51 16.09 2.74
CA ASN A 45 -14.74 16.45 3.47
C ASN A 45 -15.94 15.56 3.11
N LEU A 46 -16.00 14.97 1.91
CA LEU A 46 -17.04 13.99 1.58
C LEU A 46 -16.95 12.73 2.47
N PHE A 47 -15.76 12.43 3.01
CA PHE A 47 -15.47 11.25 3.79
C PHE A 47 -15.07 11.55 5.25
N GLU A 48 -15.34 12.75 5.77
CA GLU A 48 -14.94 13.21 7.10
C GLU A 48 -15.31 12.28 8.28
N ASN A 49 -16.35 11.44 8.11
CA ASN A 49 -16.79 10.47 9.11
C ASN A 49 -16.39 9.03 8.76
N ARG A 50 -15.42 8.85 7.89
CA ARG A 50 -14.90 7.56 7.45
C ARG A 50 -13.40 7.60 7.40
N THR A 51 -12.76 6.44 7.29
CA THR A 51 -11.31 6.36 7.15
C THR A 51 -10.85 7.06 5.88
N ILE A 52 -9.83 7.90 5.99
CA ILE A 52 -9.12 8.51 4.87
C ILE A 52 -7.75 7.88 4.83
N ASP A 53 -7.52 7.05 3.81
CA ASP A 53 -6.22 6.40 3.61
C ASP A 53 -5.19 7.39 3.07
N GLY A 54 -3.99 7.33 3.60
CA GLY A 54 -2.88 8.20 3.26
C GLY A 54 -1.79 7.51 2.44
N HIS A 55 -0.89 8.36 1.99
CA HIS A 55 0.34 8.03 1.29
C HIS A 55 1.37 9.11 1.66
N ALA A 56 2.23 8.82 2.61
CA ALA A 56 3.09 9.81 3.27
C ALA A 56 4.57 9.38 3.28
N PRO A 57 5.23 9.24 2.10
CA PRO A 57 6.62 8.84 2.06
C PRO A 57 7.54 9.93 2.63
N TYR A 58 8.11 9.70 3.81
CA TYR A 58 9.12 10.56 4.44
C TYR A 58 8.73 12.04 4.59
N LEU A 59 7.53 12.33 5.04
CA LEU A 59 7.17 13.69 5.38
C LEU A 59 7.97 14.18 6.62
N PRO A 60 8.55 15.38 6.58
CA PRO A 60 9.13 16.01 7.76
C PRO A 60 8.11 16.14 8.89
N ASN A 61 8.59 16.16 10.13
CA ASN A 61 7.74 16.12 11.33
C ASN A 61 6.57 17.12 11.35
N LYS A 62 6.76 18.35 10.85
CA LYS A 62 5.70 19.36 10.80
C LYS A 62 4.67 19.04 9.71
N GLU A 63 5.14 18.61 8.56
CA GLU A 63 4.31 18.24 7.42
C GLU A 63 3.50 16.99 7.71
N LEU A 64 4.11 15.97 8.33
CA LEU A 64 3.40 14.77 8.79
C LEU A 64 2.31 15.13 9.83
N SER A 65 2.57 16.07 10.72
CA SER A 65 1.57 16.56 11.67
C SER A 65 0.45 17.32 10.96
N ALA A 66 0.75 18.15 9.97
CA ALA A 66 -0.26 18.85 9.14
C ALA A 66 -1.12 17.87 8.36
N TYR A 67 -0.50 16.85 7.76
CA TYR A 67 -1.17 15.79 7.03
C TYR A 67 -2.16 15.01 7.93
N LYS A 68 -1.76 14.62 9.12
CA LYS A 68 -2.66 14.01 10.11
C LYS A 68 -3.77 14.95 10.57
N MET A 69 -3.45 16.22 10.83
CA MET A 69 -4.43 17.22 11.26
C MET A 69 -5.50 17.50 10.18
N ALA A 70 -5.18 17.31 8.91
CA ALA A 70 -6.12 17.42 7.82
C ALA A 70 -7.17 16.29 7.79
N GLY A 71 -6.99 15.24 8.60
CA GLY A 71 -7.95 14.15 8.75
C GLY A 71 -7.52 12.83 8.11
N VAL A 72 -6.28 12.72 7.63
CA VAL A 72 -5.76 11.44 7.13
C VAL A 72 -5.54 10.47 8.30
N ASP A 73 -5.99 9.22 8.15
CA ASP A 73 -6.03 8.25 9.24
C ASP A 73 -4.93 7.19 9.17
N THR A 74 -4.47 6.86 7.96
CA THR A 74 -3.54 5.75 7.75
C THR A 74 -2.33 6.17 6.93
N ASP A 75 -1.30 5.34 6.94
CA ASP A 75 -0.21 5.34 5.96
C ASP A 75 0.27 3.91 5.66
N HIS A 76 0.88 3.69 4.50
CA HIS A 76 1.49 2.42 4.09
C HIS A 76 2.87 2.60 3.47
N GLU A 77 3.40 3.83 3.47
CA GLU A 77 4.65 4.20 2.84
C GLU A 77 5.87 4.17 3.77
N ALA A 78 5.65 3.92 5.08
CA ALA A 78 6.75 3.78 6.02
C ALA A 78 7.72 2.67 5.61
N THR A 79 8.98 3.03 5.36
CA THR A 79 10.03 2.07 4.98
C THR A 79 10.95 1.68 6.14
N THR A 80 10.89 2.43 7.24
CA THR A 80 11.69 2.20 8.46
C THR A 80 10.81 2.18 9.70
N PHE A 81 11.25 1.45 10.72
CA PHE A 81 10.56 1.42 12.01
C PHE A 81 10.49 2.81 12.66
N GLU A 82 11.55 3.59 12.57
CA GLU A 82 11.64 4.91 13.17
C GLU A 82 10.58 5.86 12.58
N TYR A 83 10.36 5.80 11.26
CA TYR A 83 9.33 6.62 10.60
C TYR A 83 7.93 6.12 10.93
N ALA A 84 7.68 4.82 10.87
CA ALA A 84 6.42 4.22 11.30
C ALA A 84 6.05 4.58 12.76
N LEU A 85 7.05 4.65 13.64
CA LEU A 85 6.86 5.06 15.03
C LEU A 85 6.44 6.54 15.13
N GLU A 86 7.00 7.42 14.31
CA GLU A 86 6.60 8.85 14.26
C GLU A 86 5.16 9.02 13.75
N GLU A 87 4.72 8.19 12.82
CA GLU A 87 3.33 8.15 12.34
C GLU A 87 2.37 7.70 13.44
N VAL A 88 2.65 6.58 14.08
CA VAL A 88 1.83 6.06 15.19
C VAL A 88 1.76 7.07 16.35
N ARG A 89 2.86 7.74 16.68
CA ARG A 89 2.88 8.80 17.73
C ARG A 89 1.95 9.97 17.42
N ARG A 90 1.63 10.20 16.15
CA ARG A 90 0.66 11.20 15.69
C ARG A 90 -0.76 10.66 15.53
N GLY A 91 -0.95 9.36 15.79
CA GLY A 91 -2.24 8.70 15.69
C GLY A 91 -2.60 8.24 14.27
N LEU A 92 -1.62 8.10 13.38
CA LEU A 92 -1.81 7.37 12.13
C LEU A 92 -1.79 5.87 12.39
N HIS A 93 -2.61 5.13 11.66
CA HIS A 93 -2.55 3.67 11.61
C HIS A 93 -1.61 3.26 10.47
N VAL A 94 -0.57 2.48 10.79
CA VAL A 94 0.44 2.08 9.81
C VAL A 94 0.10 0.71 9.23
N HIS A 95 -0.09 0.65 7.93
CA HIS A 95 -0.18 -0.59 7.18
C HIS A 95 1.22 -0.99 6.71
N ILE A 96 1.80 -2.00 7.35
CA ILE A 96 3.14 -2.50 7.00
C ILE A 96 3.07 -3.20 5.66
N ARG A 97 3.75 -2.64 4.66
CA ARG A 97 3.71 -3.13 3.28
C ARG A 97 4.72 -4.26 3.04
N GLU A 98 4.24 -5.31 2.36
CA GLU A 98 5.06 -6.39 1.81
C GLU A 98 4.56 -6.72 0.40
N GLY A 99 4.99 -5.91 -0.55
CA GLY A 99 4.64 -5.99 -1.96
C GLY A 99 5.60 -6.83 -2.80
N SER A 100 5.62 -6.60 -4.10
CA SER A 100 6.57 -7.19 -5.04
C SER A 100 7.83 -6.33 -5.23
N ALA A 101 7.68 -5.01 -5.22
CA ALA A 101 8.80 -4.07 -5.34
C ALA A 101 9.24 -3.52 -3.98
N ALA A 102 8.29 -3.21 -3.08
CA ALA A 102 8.55 -2.65 -1.77
C ALA A 102 8.42 -3.69 -0.66
N HIS A 103 9.50 -3.92 0.09
CA HIS A 103 9.64 -4.92 1.14
C HIS A 103 9.97 -4.22 2.48
N ASN A 104 8.94 -3.67 3.14
CA ASN A 104 9.13 -2.85 4.34
C ASN A 104 8.88 -3.63 5.65
N LEU A 105 8.29 -4.83 5.56
CA LEU A 105 7.86 -5.60 6.72
C LEU A 105 9.01 -5.94 7.66
N LYS A 106 10.15 -6.33 7.13
CA LYS A 106 11.27 -6.81 7.95
C LYS A 106 11.75 -5.73 8.92
N ASP A 107 12.07 -4.54 8.43
CA ASP A 107 12.63 -3.46 9.27
C ASP A 107 11.65 -3.03 10.36
N ILE A 108 10.38 -2.84 9.98
CA ILE A 108 9.34 -2.39 10.91
C ILE A 108 9.06 -3.45 11.97
N VAL A 109 8.93 -4.72 11.59
CA VAL A 109 8.66 -5.81 12.54
C VAL A 109 9.84 -6.04 13.48
N GLU A 110 11.09 -6.02 13.00
CA GLU A 110 12.28 -6.12 13.85
C GLU A 110 12.32 -4.97 14.88
N GLY A 111 11.94 -3.77 14.46
CA GLY A 111 11.78 -2.62 15.37
C GLY A 111 10.69 -2.82 16.43
N ILE A 112 9.53 -3.34 16.03
CA ILE A 112 8.43 -3.67 16.95
C ILE A 112 8.89 -4.73 17.97
N VAL A 113 9.56 -5.79 17.53
CA VAL A 113 10.07 -6.85 18.41
C VAL A 113 11.13 -6.31 19.37
N ARG A 114 12.08 -5.53 18.87
CA ARG A 114 13.16 -4.94 19.67
C ARG A 114 12.64 -4.01 20.77
N THR A 115 11.61 -3.23 20.48
CA THR A 115 11.08 -2.22 21.41
C THR A 115 9.94 -2.72 22.27
N GLY A 116 9.26 -3.79 21.87
CA GLY A 116 8.06 -4.29 22.54
C GLY A 116 6.83 -3.37 22.45
N ILE A 117 6.84 -2.36 21.56
CA ILE A 117 5.73 -1.42 21.39
C ILE A 117 4.41 -2.16 21.10
N ASP A 118 3.29 -1.57 21.53
CA ASP A 118 1.97 -2.08 21.19
C ASP A 118 1.74 -2.05 19.68
N THR A 119 1.04 -3.07 19.16
CA THR A 119 0.74 -3.23 17.74
C THR A 119 -0.69 -2.82 17.35
N GLU A 120 -1.44 -2.18 18.24
CA GLU A 120 -2.84 -1.82 17.96
C GLU A 120 -3.00 -0.93 16.72
N TYR A 121 -2.03 -0.04 16.47
CA TYR A 121 -2.00 0.87 15.33
C TYR A 121 -1.18 0.34 14.14
N PHE A 122 -0.97 -0.97 14.09
CA PHE A 122 -0.29 -1.62 12.97
C PHE A 122 -1.16 -2.69 12.33
N SER A 123 -1.13 -2.76 11.01
CA SER A 123 -1.70 -3.83 10.18
C SER A 123 -0.72 -4.22 9.09
N PHE A 124 -1.08 -5.21 8.28
CA PHE A 124 -0.34 -5.59 7.08
C PHE A 124 -1.09 -5.17 5.83
N CYS A 125 -0.37 -4.79 4.78
CA CYS A 125 -0.88 -4.63 3.43
C CYS A 125 0.11 -5.19 2.40
N THR A 126 -0.33 -5.28 1.16
CA THR A 126 0.48 -5.83 0.06
C THR A 126 0.76 -4.81 -1.04
N ASP A 127 -0.08 -3.80 -1.16
CA ASP A 127 -0.01 -2.75 -2.17
C ASP A 127 0.31 -3.30 -3.58
N ASP A 128 1.55 -3.18 -4.06
CA ASP A 128 2.02 -3.54 -5.40
C ASP A 128 2.24 -5.04 -5.64
N LYS A 129 1.72 -5.94 -4.79
CA LYS A 129 2.01 -7.38 -4.90
C LYS A 129 1.41 -8.01 -6.15
N HIS A 130 2.26 -8.55 -7.01
CA HIS A 130 1.86 -9.20 -8.25
C HIS A 130 1.21 -10.57 -8.02
N ILE A 131 0.35 -10.98 -8.96
CA ILE A 131 -0.40 -12.25 -8.86
C ILE A 131 0.57 -13.45 -8.79
N GLU A 132 1.66 -13.41 -9.54
CA GLU A 132 2.69 -14.46 -9.54
C GLU A 132 3.33 -14.62 -8.17
N ASP A 133 3.59 -13.51 -7.47
CA ASP A 133 4.16 -13.52 -6.12
C ASP A 133 3.13 -13.99 -5.09
N ILE A 134 1.86 -13.62 -5.26
CA ILE A 134 0.77 -14.15 -4.42
C ILE A 134 0.67 -15.67 -4.55
N LEU A 135 0.77 -16.20 -5.77
CA LEU A 135 0.69 -17.64 -6.02
C LEU A 135 1.92 -18.40 -5.47
N ARG A 136 3.09 -17.78 -5.48
CA ARG A 136 4.33 -18.39 -5.00
C ARG A 136 4.47 -18.32 -3.48
N ASP A 137 4.21 -17.15 -2.90
CA ASP A 137 4.58 -16.82 -1.51
C ASP A 137 3.35 -16.77 -0.59
N GLY A 138 2.20 -16.42 -1.11
CA GLY A 138 0.98 -16.09 -0.36
C GLY A 138 0.69 -14.58 -0.36
N HIS A 139 -0.38 -14.21 0.33
CA HIS A 139 -0.85 -12.82 0.45
C HIS A 139 -0.59 -12.29 1.87
N ILE A 140 -1.61 -11.88 2.62
CA ILE A 140 -1.47 -11.43 4.03
C ILE A 140 -1.00 -12.57 4.96
N ASP A 141 -1.33 -13.82 4.66
CA ASP A 141 -0.81 -14.97 5.39
C ASP A 141 0.73 -15.07 5.33
N TYR A 142 1.33 -14.71 4.20
CA TYR A 142 2.78 -14.59 4.07
C TYR A 142 3.34 -13.53 5.02
N SER A 143 2.71 -12.35 5.11
CA SER A 143 3.14 -11.28 6.01
C SER A 143 3.07 -11.70 7.47
N VAL A 144 2.00 -12.41 7.88
CA VAL A 144 1.85 -12.97 9.23
C VAL A 144 2.96 -13.98 9.53
N LYS A 145 3.19 -14.94 8.62
CA LYS A 145 4.26 -15.95 8.76
C LYS A 145 5.64 -15.30 8.89
N MET A 146 5.92 -14.33 8.05
CA MET A 146 7.19 -13.62 8.06
C MET A 146 7.39 -12.84 9.37
N ALA A 147 6.37 -12.14 9.86
CA ALA A 147 6.42 -11.42 11.12
C ALA A 147 6.71 -12.35 12.32
N VAL A 148 6.09 -13.54 12.35
CA VAL A 148 6.35 -14.54 13.38
C VAL A 148 7.78 -15.09 13.29
N LYS A 149 8.28 -15.37 12.09
CA LYS A 149 9.69 -15.78 11.87
C LYS A 149 10.70 -14.72 12.35
N LEU A 150 10.35 -13.46 12.30
CA LEU A 150 11.15 -12.34 12.82
C LEU A 150 11.05 -12.16 14.33
N GLY A 151 10.25 -13.00 15.02
CA GLY A 151 10.12 -13.03 16.47
C GLY A 151 8.93 -12.29 17.04
N LEU A 152 8.01 -11.81 16.20
CA LEU A 152 6.74 -11.24 16.71
C LEU A 152 5.86 -12.36 17.26
N ASP A 153 5.21 -12.11 18.40
CA ASP A 153 4.23 -13.03 18.97
C ASP A 153 3.14 -13.37 17.96
N PRO A 154 2.81 -14.67 17.74
CA PRO A 154 1.84 -15.09 16.73
C PRO A 154 0.46 -14.44 16.89
N ILE A 155 -0.01 -14.28 18.13
CA ILE A 155 -1.31 -13.67 18.39
C ILE A 155 -1.30 -12.19 18.05
N ARG A 156 -0.19 -11.48 18.31
CA ARG A 156 -0.03 -10.09 17.89
C ARG A 156 -0.02 -9.97 16.36
N ALA A 157 0.71 -10.84 15.65
CA ALA A 157 0.74 -10.86 14.19
C ALA A 157 -0.66 -11.15 13.59
N ILE A 158 -1.40 -12.12 14.14
CA ILE A 158 -2.78 -12.42 13.72
C ILE A 158 -3.70 -11.22 13.98
N LYS A 159 -3.58 -10.53 15.12
CA LYS A 159 -4.37 -9.32 15.41
C LYS A 159 -4.11 -8.21 14.38
N MET A 160 -2.88 -8.02 13.94
CA MET A 160 -2.52 -7.05 12.90
C MET A 160 -3.18 -7.37 11.55
N ALA A 161 -3.35 -8.65 11.23
CA ALA A 161 -4.04 -9.10 10.01
C ALA A 161 -5.57 -9.17 10.14
N THR A 162 -6.15 -8.92 11.31
CA THR A 162 -7.57 -9.15 11.58
C THR A 162 -8.22 -7.97 12.30
N ILE A 163 -8.26 -8.01 13.64
CA ILE A 163 -9.02 -7.04 14.44
C ILE A 163 -8.47 -5.62 14.35
N ASN A 164 -7.16 -5.43 14.19
CA ASN A 164 -6.58 -4.09 14.07
C ASN A 164 -7.04 -3.42 12.76
N THR A 165 -6.97 -4.14 11.64
CA THR A 165 -7.51 -3.67 10.34
C THR A 165 -9.01 -3.40 10.44
N ALA A 166 -9.78 -4.32 11.06
CA ALA A 166 -11.22 -4.13 11.23
C ALA A 166 -11.56 -2.87 12.05
N LYS A 167 -10.82 -2.61 13.11
CA LYS A 167 -10.97 -1.37 13.91
C LYS A 167 -10.64 -0.12 13.10
N CYS A 168 -9.54 -0.13 12.34
CA CYS A 168 -9.10 0.98 11.50
C CYS A 168 -10.20 1.43 10.52
N TYR A 169 -10.88 0.47 9.89
CA TYR A 169 -11.95 0.76 8.93
C TYR A 169 -13.38 0.72 9.52
N GLY A 170 -13.51 0.71 10.85
CA GLY A 170 -14.82 0.73 11.51
C GLY A 170 -15.69 -0.51 11.27
N LEU A 171 -15.10 -1.65 10.94
CA LEU A 171 -15.78 -2.92 10.67
C LEU A 171 -16.13 -3.65 11.98
N LYS A 172 -17.18 -3.16 12.66
CA LYS A 172 -17.53 -3.52 14.05
C LYS A 172 -17.83 -5.00 14.32
N HIS A 173 -18.10 -5.79 13.28
CA HIS A 173 -18.51 -7.21 13.40
C HIS A 173 -17.54 -8.16 12.68
N LEU A 174 -16.31 -7.70 12.40
CA LEU A 174 -15.27 -8.48 11.73
C LEU A 174 -13.97 -8.47 12.55
N GLY A 175 -13.08 -9.40 12.24
CA GLY A 175 -11.72 -9.43 12.78
C GLY A 175 -11.55 -10.15 14.11
N ALA A 176 -12.61 -10.74 14.67
CA ALA A 176 -12.52 -11.55 15.89
C ALA A 176 -13.53 -12.69 15.90
N ILE A 177 -13.23 -13.75 16.64
CA ILE A 177 -14.17 -14.83 16.97
C ILE A 177 -14.86 -14.42 18.28
N SER A 178 -16.06 -13.85 18.16
CA SER A 178 -16.80 -13.33 19.31
C SER A 178 -18.32 -13.38 19.03
N PRO A 179 -19.17 -13.49 20.07
CA PRO A 179 -20.62 -13.40 19.89
C PRO A 179 -21.02 -12.11 19.16
N GLY A 180 -21.86 -12.23 18.12
CA GLY A 180 -22.30 -11.10 17.28
C GLY A 180 -21.37 -10.74 16.14
N PHE A 181 -20.18 -11.36 16.05
CA PHE A 181 -19.28 -11.20 14.90
C PHE A 181 -19.66 -12.13 13.74
N GLN A 182 -19.38 -11.71 12.52
CA GLN A 182 -19.53 -12.56 11.35
C GLN A 182 -18.54 -13.72 11.43
N ALA A 183 -18.99 -14.91 11.16
CA ALA A 183 -18.16 -16.12 11.22
C ALA A 183 -17.27 -16.26 9.98
N ASP A 184 -16.32 -15.32 9.85
CA ASP A 184 -15.22 -15.35 8.89
C ASP A 184 -13.96 -15.73 9.67
N PHE A 185 -13.43 -16.90 9.43
CA PHE A 185 -12.24 -17.38 10.12
C PHE A 185 -11.47 -18.40 9.31
N VAL A 186 -10.23 -18.58 9.65
CA VAL A 186 -9.35 -19.64 9.13
C VAL A 186 -9.00 -20.63 10.24
N VAL A 187 -8.76 -21.87 9.86
CA VAL A 187 -8.18 -22.89 10.75
C VAL A 187 -6.72 -23.03 10.39
N LEU A 188 -5.86 -22.98 11.40
CA LEU A 188 -4.41 -23.13 11.24
C LEU A 188 -3.98 -24.49 11.83
N ASP A 189 -2.95 -25.09 11.24
CA ASP A 189 -2.33 -26.32 11.76
C ASP A 189 -1.67 -26.09 13.14
N ASN A 190 -0.95 -24.99 13.28
CA ASN A 190 -0.29 -24.58 14.52
C ASN A 190 0.06 -23.08 14.46
N LEU A 191 0.61 -22.52 15.55
CA LEU A 191 1.00 -21.13 15.67
C LEU A 191 2.48 -20.86 15.29
N THR A 192 3.20 -21.86 14.82
CA THR A 192 4.59 -21.74 14.36
C THR A 192 4.66 -21.64 12.85
N ASP A 193 4.06 -22.62 12.17
CA ASP A 193 4.08 -22.70 10.69
C ASP A 193 2.92 -21.92 10.07
N LEU A 194 1.81 -21.77 10.83
CA LEU A 194 0.63 -20.98 10.44
C LEU A 194 0.05 -21.40 9.08
N ASN A 195 0.06 -22.71 8.78
CA ASN A 195 -0.52 -23.18 7.54
C ASN A 195 -2.05 -23.22 7.66
N VAL A 196 -2.72 -22.58 6.69
CA VAL A 196 -4.18 -22.55 6.63
C VAL A 196 -4.67 -23.91 6.14
N THR A 197 -5.48 -24.59 6.94
CA THR A 197 -6.10 -25.89 6.59
C THR A 197 -7.54 -25.74 6.13
N ASP A 198 -8.24 -24.73 6.63
CA ASP A 198 -9.62 -24.45 6.28
C ASP A 198 -9.91 -22.96 6.31
N VAL A 199 -10.84 -22.54 5.46
CA VAL A 199 -11.34 -21.15 5.39
C VAL A 199 -12.86 -21.16 5.48
N PHE A 200 -13.40 -20.32 6.35
CA PHE A 200 -14.83 -20.12 6.51
C PHE A 200 -15.23 -18.69 6.19
N TYR A 201 -16.27 -18.53 5.40
CA TYR A 201 -16.90 -17.26 5.08
C TYR A 201 -18.38 -17.28 5.45
N LYS A 202 -18.80 -16.38 6.33
CA LYS A 202 -20.17 -16.32 6.87
C LYS A 202 -20.65 -17.67 7.42
N GLY A 203 -19.76 -18.36 8.14
CA GLY A 203 -20.01 -19.66 8.76
C GLY A 203 -20.04 -20.85 7.80
N LYS A 204 -19.73 -20.66 6.54
CA LYS A 204 -19.67 -21.74 5.54
C LYS A 204 -18.23 -22.00 5.16
N ARG A 205 -17.80 -23.26 5.22
CA ARG A 205 -16.50 -23.70 4.72
C ARG A 205 -16.41 -23.41 3.22
N LEU A 206 -15.32 -22.81 2.78
CA LEU A 206 -15.05 -22.61 1.36
C LEU A 206 -14.78 -23.97 0.71
N ASN A 207 -15.34 -24.15 -0.48
CA ASN A 207 -15.08 -25.30 -1.32
C ASN A 207 -14.16 -24.83 -2.48
N GLU A 208 -12.95 -25.38 -2.54
CA GLU A 208 -11.96 -25.06 -3.58
C GLU A 208 -12.45 -25.47 -4.98
N ASP A 209 -13.30 -26.50 -5.06
CA ASP A 209 -13.89 -26.97 -6.33
C ASP A 209 -15.10 -26.14 -6.79
N ALA A 210 -15.48 -25.11 -6.04
CA ALA A 210 -16.62 -24.27 -6.43
C ALA A 210 -16.31 -23.50 -7.74
N PRO A 211 -17.20 -23.54 -8.73
CA PRO A 211 -16.93 -22.90 -10.02
C PRO A 211 -16.81 -21.39 -9.86
N ILE A 212 -15.69 -20.85 -10.31
CA ILE A 212 -15.45 -19.41 -10.33
C ILE A 212 -16.34 -18.79 -11.42
N ARG A 213 -17.26 -17.91 -11.01
CA ARG A 213 -18.07 -17.14 -11.95
C ARG A 213 -17.26 -15.94 -12.46
N VAL A 214 -16.61 -16.11 -13.60
CA VAL A 214 -15.94 -15.02 -14.30
C VAL A 214 -17.00 -14.14 -14.97
N ARG A 215 -17.04 -12.85 -14.62
CA ARG A 215 -17.84 -11.88 -15.35
C ARG A 215 -17.06 -11.41 -16.58
N PRO A 216 -17.64 -11.39 -17.78
CA PRO A 216 -16.97 -10.84 -18.94
C PRO A 216 -16.60 -9.37 -18.68
N CYS A 217 -15.38 -9.00 -19.06
CA CYS A 217 -14.98 -7.60 -19.06
C CYS A 217 -15.83 -6.82 -20.07
N SER A 218 -16.36 -5.67 -19.67
CA SER A 218 -17.08 -4.78 -20.58
C SER A 218 -16.20 -4.36 -21.75
N HIS A 219 -16.76 -4.32 -22.95
CA HIS A 219 -16.03 -3.91 -24.16
C HIS A 219 -15.42 -2.50 -24.02
N VAL A 220 -16.09 -1.58 -23.31
CA VAL A 220 -15.59 -0.22 -23.07
C VAL A 220 -14.36 -0.15 -22.15
N LEU A 221 -14.06 -1.23 -21.39
CA LEU A 221 -12.87 -1.34 -20.56
C LEU A 221 -11.70 -2.00 -21.30
N LYS A 222 -11.92 -2.41 -22.56
CA LYS A 222 -10.86 -2.93 -23.44
C LYS A 222 -10.36 -1.79 -24.32
N HIS A 223 -9.10 -1.86 -24.68
CA HIS A 223 -8.48 -0.86 -25.57
C HIS A 223 -8.49 0.57 -24.99
N THR A 224 -8.20 0.70 -23.71
CA THR A 224 -8.13 2.00 -23.03
C THR A 224 -6.77 2.69 -23.18
N VAL A 225 -5.77 2.01 -23.71
CA VAL A 225 -4.45 2.59 -24.02
C VAL A 225 -4.46 3.09 -25.46
N HIS A 226 -4.34 4.40 -25.62
CA HIS A 226 -4.32 5.07 -26.93
C HIS A 226 -2.90 5.60 -27.21
N LEU A 227 -2.12 4.80 -27.91
CA LEU A 227 -0.77 5.18 -28.34
C LEU A 227 -0.75 5.31 -29.87
N ASP A 228 -0.24 6.45 -30.34
CA ASP A 228 0.16 6.58 -31.73
C ASP A 228 1.32 5.64 -32.06
N LYS A 229 1.57 5.43 -33.36
CA LYS A 229 2.73 4.64 -33.77
C LYS A 229 4.00 5.23 -33.19
N VAL A 230 4.61 4.50 -32.25
CA VAL A 230 5.86 4.89 -31.60
C VAL A 230 7.00 4.63 -32.58
N LYS A 231 7.76 5.67 -32.92
CA LYS A 231 8.95 5.57 -33.75
C LYS A 231 10.19 5.36 -32.89
N ALA A 232 11.19 4.65 -33.39
CA ALA A 232 12.43 4.36 -32.69
C ALA A 232 13.17 5.62 -32.24
N GLU A 233 13.05 6.71 -32.98
CA GLU A 233 13.67 8.01 -32.67
C GLU A 233 13.17 8.61 -31.34
N ARG A 234 11.98 8.22 -30.87
CA ARG A 234 11.45 8.68 -29.57
C ARG A 234 12.22 8.09 -28.38
N PHE A 235 12.97 7.02 -28.59
CA PHE A 235 13.80 6.39 -27.56
C PHE A 235 15.26 6.87 -27.58
N LEU A 236 15.60 7.83 -28.45
CA LEU A 236 16.93 8.43 -28.44
C LEU A 236 17.07 9.33 -27.21
N LEU A 237 18.12 9.10 -26.43
CA LEU A 237 18.46 9.88 -25.25
C LEU A 237 19.84 10.52 -25.44
N PRO A 238 19.91 11.77 -25.96
CA PRO A 238 21.19 12.45 -26.13
C PRO A 238 21.72 12.93 -24.77
N ILE A 239 23.00 12.69 -24.51
CA ILE A 239 23.74 13.26 -23.39
C ILE A 239 24.56 14.42 -23.92
N SER A 240 24.14 15.65 -23.64
CA SER A 240 24.79 16.86 -24.11
C SER A 240 25.69 17.52 -23.07
N LYS A 241 25.47 17.24 -21.78
CA LYS A 241 26.22 17.85 -20.69
C LYS A 241 27.09 16.79 -19.99
N LYS A 242 28.29 17.17 -19.60
CA LYS A 242 29.21 16.29 -18.86
C LYS A 242 28.64 15.84 -17.52
N LYS A 243 27.88 16.69 -16.82
CA LYS A 243 27.16 16.35 -15.60
C LYS A 243 25.71 16.02 -15.94
N THR A 244 25.27 14.84 -15.56
CA THR A 244 23.93 14.31 -15.84
C THR A 244 23.31 13.83 -14.54
N HIS A 245 22.05 14.19 -14.30
CA HIS A 245 21.26 13.64 -13.22
C HIS A 245 20.79 12.22 -13.57
N VAL A 246 20.90 11.32 -12.63
CA VAL A 246 20.42 9.94 -12.73
C VAL A 246 19.64 9.58 -11.46
N ILE A 247 18.66 8.74 -11.61
CA ILE A 247 17.88 8.20 -10.50
C ILE A 247 18.54 6.90 -10.05
N GLU A 248 19.02 6.87 -8.81
CA GLU A 248 19.49 5.64 -8.17
C GLU A 248 18.31 4.88 -7.58
N ILE A 249 18.17 3.63 -7.98
CA ILE A 249 17.10 2.73 -7.50
C ILE A 249 17.67 1.86 -6.38
N HIS A 250 16.98 1.82 -5.25
CA HIS A 250 17.32 0.96 -4.10
C HIS A 250 16.49 -0.32 -4.13
N ALA A 251 17.18 -1.48 -4.12
CA ALA A 251 16.50 -2.78 -4.16
C ALA A 251 15.56 -2.96 -2.95
N GLY A 252 14.32 -3.36 -3.23
CA GLY A 252 13.30 -3.59 -2.19
C GLY A 252 12.73 -2.31 -1.55
N GLN A 253 13.02 -1.14 -2.13
CA GLN A 253 12.54 0.16 -1.65
C GLN A 253 11.85 0.93 -2.78
N ILE A 254 10.92 1.80 -2.39
CA ILE A 254 10.27 2.74 -3.31
C ILE A 254 11.04 4.06 -3.43
N THR A 255 11.88 4.36 -2.46
CA THR A 255 12.71 5.57 -2.44
C THR A 255 13.84 5.48 -3.43
N THR A 256 14.17 6.62 -4.04
CA THR A 256 15.27 6.79 -4.97
C THR A 256 16.19 7.91 -4.53
N THR A 257 17.39 7.95 -5.06
CA THR A 257 18.33 9.05 -4.82
C THR A 257 18.64 9.79 -6.12
N ASP A 258 18.62 11.13 -6.09
CA ASP A 258 19.12 11.94 -7.21
C ASP A 258 20.65 12.00 -7.14
N LEU A 259 21.31 11.37 -8.10
CA LEU A 259 22.76 11.42 -8.25
C LEU A 259 23.16 12.26 -9.46
N THR A 260 24.23 13.03 -9.30
CA THR A 260 24.87 13.72 -10.40
C THR A 260 26.15 12.99 -10.78
N ILE A 261 26.17 12.37 -11.95
CA ILE A 261 27.32 11.64 -12.48
C ILE A 261 27.90 12.29 -13.72
N SER A 262 29.12 11.90 -14.09
CA SER A 262 29.76 12.34 -15.33
C SER A 262 29.61 11.25 -16.39
N LEU A 263 28.87 11.59 -17.44
CA LEU A 263 28.72 10.75 -18.63
C LEU A 263 29.38 11.39 -19.84
N PRO A 264 29.97 10.58 -20.75
CA PRO A 264 30.48 11.13 -22.01
C PRO A 264 29.33 11.64 -22.89
N PRO A 265 29.48 12.73 -23.58
CA PRO A 265 28.49 13.20 -24.55
C PRO A 265 28.22 12.12 -25.60
N THR A 266 26.96 11.89 -25.92
CA THR A 266 26.52 10.92 -26.93
C THR A 266 25.24 11.39 -27.59
N LEU A 267 24.99 11.00 -28.84
CA LEU A 267 23.72 11.24 -29.54
C LEU A 267 22.60 10.33 -29.05
N ASN A 268 22.98 9.18 -28.54
CA ASN A 268 22.03 8.24 -27.90
C ASN A 268 22.75 7.48 -26.78
N PHE A 269 22.22 7.55 -25.58
CA PHE A 269 22.74 6.79 -24.46
C PHE A 269 22.43 5.30 -24.65
N GLU A 270 23.44 4.47 -24.54
CA GLU A 270 23.28 3.02 -24.49
C GLU A 270 23.57 2.50 -23.09
N PRO A 271 22.77 1.56 -22.55
CA PRO A 271 22.93 1.03 -21.21
C PRO A 271 24.34 0.44 -20.99
N PHE A 272 24.98 0.81 -19.88
CA PHE A 272 26.28 0.23 -19.46
C PHE A 272 26.50 0.42 -17.96
N GLY A 273 27.31 -0.45 -17.36
CA GLY A 273 27.81 -0.28 -15.98
C GLY A 273 26.71 -0.12 -14.91
N GLY A 274 25.53 -0.74 -15.09
CA GLY A 274 24.40 -0.61 -14.18
C GLY A 274 23.49 0.59 -14.48
N TYR A 275 23.82 1.42 -15.47
CA TYR A 275 22.95 2.52 -15.92
C TYR A 275 22.06 2.09 -17.07
N SER A 276 20.80 2.53 -17.02
CA SER A 276 19.79 2.28 -18.05
C SER A 276 19.04 3.58 -18.37
N LYS A 277 18.35 3.63 -19.50
CA LYS A 277 17.40 4.70 -19.81
C LYS A 277 15.98 4.25 -19.51
N ILE A 278 15.17 5.15 -19.01
CA ILE A 278 13.76 4.99 -18.71
C ILE A 278 12.90 5.95 -19.52
#